data_ee41bde77e3855aa892fe1d3dd4c5894
#
_entry.id   ee41bde77e3855aa892fe1d3dd4c5894
#
_cell.length_a   1.000
_cell.length_b   1.000
_cell.length_c   1.000
_cell.angle_alpha   90.00
_cell.angle_beta   90.00
_cell.angle_gamma   90.00
#
_symmetry.space_group_name_H-M   'P 1'
#
loop_
_entity.id
_entity.type
_entity.pdbx_description
1 polymer ?
#
loop_
_entity_poly.entity_id
_entity_poly.type
_entity_poly.pdbx_seq_one_letter_code
_entity_poly.pdbx_strand_id
1 'polypeptide(L)'
;SGALDWFLDKRDDIFMQRKHMPLTTGLADQTPMANVGKMKSYGWEGNIGFTQSIGQVNLQLRANFTYQTTDIIDKDEAANELWYKMDKGFQLNQSRGLIALGLFKDQDEIDRSPKQTSNRPILPGDIKYKDVNGDGVINDDDIVPLGYREVPGLQYGVGLSANWRNWNLSVLFQG
;
A
#
# COMPACT_ATOMS: atom_id res chain seq x y z
N SER A 1 22.39 -15.32 -18.59
CA SER A 1 22.41 -13.84 -18.50
C SER A 1 21.49 -13.39 -17.38
N GLY A 2 21.80 -12.25 -16.77
CA GLY A 2 20.97 -11.62 -15.77
C GLY A 2 21.40 -10.20 -15.53
N ALA A 3 20.49 -9.38 -15.02
CA ALA A 3 20.74 -8.02 -14.56
C ALA A 3 19.99 -7.78 -13.25
N LEU A 4 20.55 -6.94 -12.40
CA LEU A 4 19.97 -6.47 -11.15
C LEU A 4 20.26 -4.99 -11.04
N ASP A 5 19.22 -4.20 -10.90
CA ASP A 5 19.29 -2.76 -10.81
C ASP A 5 18.62 -2.27 -9.52
N TRP A 6 19.17 -1.20 -8.97
CA TRP A 6 18.58 -0.45 -7.88
C TRP A 6 18.32 0.99 -8.33
N PHE A 7 17.19 1.53 -7.99
CA PHE A 7 16.86 2.90 -8.36
C PHE A 7 16.34 3.71 -7.17
N LEU A 8 16.58 5.00 -7.23
CA LEU A 8 16.11 6.02 -6.30
C LEU A 8 15.70 7.25 -7.10
N ASP A 9 14.42 7.58 -7.07
CA ASP A 9 13.84 8.79 -7.69
C ASP A 9 13.30 9.71 -6.58
N LYS A 10 13.69 10.99 -6.63
CA LYS A 10 13.18 12.02 -5.75
C LYS A 10 12.46 13.05 -6.60
N ARG A 11 11.23 13.35 -6.24
CA ARG A 11 10.39 14.35 -6.91
C ARG A 11 10.04 15.43 -5.91
N ASP A 12 10.54 16.62 -6.21
CA ASP A 12 10.21 17.86 -5.50
C ASP A 12 9.30 18.71 -6.39
N ASP A 13 8.70 19.74 -5.81
CA ASP A 13 7.88 20.73 -6.50
C ASP A 13 6.71 20.12 -7.31
N ILE A 14 6.09 19.07 -6.76
CA ILE A 14 4.91 18.46 -7.37
C ILE A 14 3.75 19.43 -7.29
N PHE A 15 3.18 19.74 -8.48
CA PHE A 15 2.03 20.63 -8.60
C PHE A 15 0.77 19.97 -8.01
N MET A 16 0.24 20.53 -6.95
CA MET A 16 -0.93 20.01 -6.25
C MET A 16 -1.72 21.11 -5.54
N GLN A 17 -2.93 20.77 -5.16
CA GLN A 17 -3.78 21.69 -4.39
C GLN A 17 -3.21 21.86 -2.97
N ARG A 18 -3.07 23.11 -2.54
CA ARG A 18 -2.66 23.44 -1.17
C ARG A 18 -3.73 23.01 -0.19
N LYS A 19 -3.34 22.29 0.86
CA LYS A 19 -4.26 21.84 1.91
C LYS A 19 -4.18 22.70 3.17
N HIS A 20 -3.03 23.32 3.40
CA HIS A 20 -2.79 24.15 4.58
C HIS A 20 -2.98 25.63 4.25
N MET A 21 -4.24 26.12 4.35
CA MET A 21 -4.57 27.53 4.22
C MET A 21 -5.36 28.01 5.43
N PRO A 22 -4.97 29.14 6.06
CA PRO A 22 -5.77 29.71 7.15
C PRO A 22 -7.16 30.11 6.65
N LEU A 23 -8.20 29.72 7.40
CA LEU A 23 -9.60 30.10 7.09
C LEU A 23 -9.81 31.62 6.98
N THR A 24 -8.95 32.39 7.63
CA THR A 24 -8.97 33.88 7.61
C THR A 24 -8.68 34.47 6.23
N THR A 25 -8.15 33.68 5.28
CA THR A 25 -7.88 34.16 3.91
C THR A 25 -9.13 34.35 3.07
N GLY A 26 -10.28 33.81 3.49
CA GLY A 26 -11.51 33.81 2.72
C GLY A 26 -11.50 32.93 1.45
N LEU A 27 -10.43 32.14 1.26
CA LEU A 27 -10.22 31.27 0.10
C LEU A 27 -10.50 29.79 0.40
N ALA A 28 -11.26 29.49 1.45
CA ALA A 28 -11.54 28.12 1.88
C ALA A 28 -12.13 27.24 0.75
N ASP A 29 -12.95 27.84 -0.11
CA ASP A 29 -13.60 27.16 -1.24
C ASP A 29 -12.77 27.17 -2.54
N GLN A 30 -11.68 27.93 -2.60
CA GLN A 30 -10.81 28.07 -3.77
C GLN A 30 -9.35 27.91 -3.37
N THR A 31 -8.99 26.71 -2.91
CA THR A 31 -7.60 26.42 -2.56
C THR A 31 -6.70 26.47 -3.80
N PRO A 32 -5.68 27.36 -3.82
CA PRO A 32 -4.81 27.50 -4.97
C PRO A 32 -3.95 26.27 -5.19
N MET A 33 -3.56 26.06 -6.44
CA MET A 33 -2.55 25.07 -6.81
C MET A 33 -1.17 25.66 -6.59
N ALA A 34 -0.22 24.85 -6.14
CA ALA A 34 1.17 25.24 -5.96
C ALA A 34 2.11 24.03 -6.10
N ASN A 35 3.40 24.31 -6.33
CA ASN A 35 4.45 23.29 -6.40
C ASN A 35 5.00 23.04 -4.98
N VAL A 36 4.32 22.20 -4.22
CA VAL A 36 4.61 21.98 -2.78
C VAL A 36 4.81 20.51 -2.42
N GLY A 37 4.40 19.58 -3.28
CA GLY A 37 4.50 18.16 -3.01
C GLY A 37 5.93 17.62 -3.15
N LYS A 38 6.30 16.67 -2.29
CA LYS A 38 7.58 15.95 -2.34
C LYS A 38 7.37 14.47 -2.13
N MET A 39 7.97 13.65 -3.00
CA MET A 39 7.91 12.19 -2.93
C MET A 39 9.27 11.57 -3.19
N LYS A 40 9.46 10.37 -2.69
CA LYS A 40 10.65 9.56 -2.88
C LYS A 40 10.23 8.16 -3.28
N SER A 41 10.63 7.72 -4.48
CA SER A 41 10.42 6.37 -4.97
C SER A 41 11.75 5.63 -5.00
N TYR A 42 11.77 4.38 -4.55
CA TYR A 42 12.95 3.54 -4.61
C TYR A 42 12.56 2.08 -4.77
N GLY A 43 13.47 1.29 -5.29
CA GLY A 43 13.20 -0.10 -5.53
C GLY A 43 14.36 -0.87 -6.13
N TRP A 44 14.05 -2.14 -6.42
CA TRP A 44 14.94 -3.10 -7.05
C TRP A 44 14.21 -3.73 -8.22
N GLU A 45 14.91 -3.91 -9.29
CA GLU A 45 14.40 -4.69 -10.41
C GLU A 45 15.49 -5.65 -10.92
N GLY A 46 15.05 -6.77 -11.44
CA GLY A 46 16.00 -7.75 -11.93
C GLY A 46 15.38 -8.72 -12.90
N ASN A 47 16.25 -9.27 -13.73
CA ASN A 47 15.89 -10.35 -14.62
C ASN A 47 17.01 -11.40 -14.68
N ILE A 48 16.62 -12.63 -14.93
CA ILE A 48 17.53 -13.74 -15.16
C ILE A 48 17.01 -14.60 -16.31
N GLY A 49 17.91 -14.98 -17.19
CA GLY A 49 17.65 -15.90 -18.26
C GLY A 49 18.69 -17.02 -18.29
N PHE A 50 18.21 -18.24 -18.28
CA PHE A 50 19.03 -19.43 -18.37
C PHE A 50 18.53 -20.31 -19.51
N THR A 51 19.45 -20.79 -20.36
CA THR A 51 19.15 -21.70 -21.45
C THR A 51 20.14 -22.86 -21.39
N GLN A 52 19.62 -24.08 -21.40
CA GLN A 52 20.41 -25.32 -21.34
C GLN A 52 19.85 -26.33 -22.33
N SER A 53 20.74 -26.93 -23.11
CA SER A 53 20.42 -28.07 -23.97
C SER A 53 20.89 -29.36 -23.29
N ILE A 54 20.01 -30.32 -23.11
CA ILE A 54 20.26 -31.62 -22.53
C ILE A 54 19.83 -32.69 -23.55
N GLY A 55 20.79 -33.18 -24.32
CA GLY A 55 20.51 -34.10 -25.43
C GLY A 55 19.65 -33.43 -26.50
N GLN A 56 18.43 -33.94 -26.72
CA GLN A 56 17.46 -33.37 -27.68
C GLN A 56 16.46 -32.39 -27.03
N VAL A 57 16.59 -32.09 -25.74
CA VAL A 57 15.74 -31.20 -25.00
C VAL A 57 16.43 -29.87 -24.82
N ASN A 58 15.77 -28.77 -25.23
CA ASN A 58 16.21 -27.42 -24.96
C ASN A 58 15.32 -26.83 -23.88
N LEU A 59 15.92 -26.48 -22.74
CA LEU A 59 15.26 -25.84 -21.60
C LEU A 59 15.59 -24.36 -21.57
N GLN A 60 14.58 -23.54 -21.34
CA GLN A 60 14.73 -22.10 -21.15
C GLN A 60 13.96 -21.67 -19.91
N LEU A 61 14.67 -21.07 -18.96
CA LEU A 61 14.12 -20.39 -17.78
C LEU A 61 14.27 -18.89 -17.97
N ARG A 62 13.21 -18.14 -17.72
CA ARG A 62 13.24 -16.68 -17.63
C ARG A 62 12.52 -16.27 -16.36
N ALA A 63 13.13 -15.38 -15.60
CA ALA A 63 12.47 -14.77 -14.46
C ALA A 63 12.75 -13.28 -14.44
N ASN A 64 11.78 -12.51 -13.98
CA ASN A 64 11.91 -11.09 -13.70
C ASN A 64 11.18 -10.74 -12.43
N PHE A 65 11.60 -9.67 -11.78
CA PHE A 65 10.90 -9.09 -10.66
C PHE A 65 11.14 -7.58 -10.62
N THR A 66 10.17 -6.86 -10.08
CA THR A 66 10.26 -5.44 -9.75
C THR A 66 9.64 -5.23 -8.39
N TYR A 67 10.42 -4.66 -7.48
CA TYR A 67 9.94 -4.19 -6.18
C TYR A 67 10.09 -2.68 -6.12
N GLN A 68 8.98 -1.98 -5.87
CA GLN A 68 8.97 -0.52 -5.80
C GLN A 68 8.15 -0.05 -4.62
N THR A 69 8.61 1.00 -3.95
CA THR A 69 7.84 1.75 -2.97
C THR A 69 8.00 3.25 -3.21
N THR A 70 6.99 4.02 -2.81
CA THR A 70 6.99 5.49 -2.91
C THR A 70 6.50 6.06 -1.60
N ASP A 71 7.33 6.84 -0.93
CA ASP A 71 7.02 7.51 0.32
C ASP A 71 6.65 8.98 0.05
N ILE A 72 5.63 9.47 0.75
CA ILE A 72 5.22 10.86 0.74
C ILE A 72 6.09 11.62 1.74
N ILE A 73 6.93 12.51 1.23
CA ILE A 73 7.83 13.33 2.07
C ILE A 73 7.14 14.61 2.52
N ASP A 74 6.34 15.21 1.63
CA ASP A 74 5.56 16.40 1.94
C ASP A 74 4.33 16.49 1.04
N LYS A 75 3.20 16.89 1.59
CA LYS A 75 1.92 17.00 0.88
C LYS A 75 1.15 18.28 1.28
N ASP A 76 1.85 19.28 1.82
CA ASP A 76 1.27 20.55 2.31
C ASP A 76 0.08 20.31 3.28
N GLU A 77 0.24 19.38 4.22
CA GLU A 77 -0.79 19.02 5.19
C GLU A 77 -0.65 19.85 6.46
N ALA A 78 -1.79 20.26 7.03
CA ALA A 78 -1.80 20.80 8.38
C ALA A 78 -1.34 19.74 9.40
N ALA A 79 -0.63 20.18 10.43
CA ALA A 79 -0.30 19.30 11.54
C ALA A 79 -1.59 18.73 12.17
N ASN A 80 -1.60 17.42 12.40
CA ASN A 80 -2.70 16.72 13.04
C ASN A 80 -2.19 16.10 14.34
N GLU A 81 -2.96 16.18 15.42
CA GLU A 81 -2.62 15.54 16.70
C GLU A 81 -2.52 14.03 16.55
N LEU A 82 -3.35 13.44 15.68
CA LEU A 82 -3.30 12.04 15.32
C LEU A 82 -2.34 11.86 14.13
N TRP A 83 -1.06 11.70 14.41
CA TRP A 83 0.01 11.62 13.41
C TRP A 83 -0.24 10.58 12.30
N TYR A 84 -0.93 9.49 12.63
CA TYR A 84 -1.26 8.42 11.69
C TYR A 84 -2.36 8.81 10.69
N LYS A 85 -3.05 9.92 10.88
CA LYS A 85 -4.02 10.46 9.92
C LYS A 85 -3.36 11.27 8.79
N MET A 86 -2.12 11.69 8.99
CA MET A 86 -1.38 12.39 7.95
C MET A 86 -0.95 11.42 6.85
N ASP A 87 -0.79 11.93 5.63
CA ASP A 87 -0.20 11.16 4.53
C ASP A 87 1.33 11.27 4.54
N LYS A 88 1.87 12.36 5.05
CA LYS A 88 3.31 12.58 5.22
C LYS A 88 3.96 11.48 6.06
N GLY A 89 5.02 10.88 5.53
CA GLY A 89 5.75 9.79 6.17
C GLY A 89 5.19 8.40 5.87
N PHE A 90 4.08 8.30 5.15
CA PHE A 90 3.50 7.04 4.71
C PHE A 90 3.70 6.82 3.21
N GLN A 91 3.42 5.60 2.79
CA GLN A 91 3.53 5.22 1.39
C GLN A 91 2.38 5.82 0.56
N LEU A 92 2.66 6.12 -0.69
CA LEU A 92 1.64 6.52 -1.64
C LEU A 92 0.62 5.38 -1.83
N ASN A 93 -0.68 5.72 -1.83
CA ASN A 93 -1.80 4.78 -1.89
C ASN A 93 -1.78 3.74 -0.76
N GLN A 94 -1.37 4.16 0.42
CA GLN A 94 -1.43 3.36 1.64
C GLN A 94 -2.89 3.05 1.99
N SER A 95 -3.25 1.77 2.05
CA SER A 95 -4.56 1.35 2.55
C SER A 95 -4.72 1.75 4.01
N ARG A 96 -5.88 2.28 4.36
CA ARG A 96 -6.24 2.71 5.70
C ARG A 96 -7.51 2.02 6.16
N GLY A 97 -7.62 1.74 7.44
CA GLY A 97 -8.80 1.09 8.00
C GLY A 97 -8.68 0.87 9.50
N LEU A 98 -9.73 0.32 10.08
CA LEU A 98 -9.76 -0.08 11.48
C LEU A 98 -9.01 -1.39 11.69
N ILE A 99 -8.31 -1.52 12.80
CA ILE A 99 -7.61 -2.76 13.17
C ILE A 99 -8.60 -3.73 13.79
N ALA A 100 -8.85 -4.87 13.14
CA ALA A 100 -9.68 -5.93 13.68
C ALA A 100 -8.94 -6.71 14.78
N LEU A 101 -9.58 -6.90 15.93
CA LEU A 101 -9.07 -7.70 17.06
C LEU A 101 -9.66 -9.11 17.09
N GLY A 102 -10.68 -9.40 16.28
CA GLY A 102 -11.42 -10.64 16.22
C GLY A 102 -12.91 -10.40 16.16
N LEU A 103 -13.69 -11.38 16.62
CA LEU A 103 -15.16 -11.28 16.67
C LEU A 103 -15.62 -11.20 18.12
N PHE A 104 -16.70 -10.48 18.39
CA PHE A 104 -17.37 -10.49 19.70
C PHE A 104 -17.96 -11.86 19.99
N LYS A 105 -17.69 -12.38 21.18
CA LYS A 105 -18.18 -13.70 21.63
C LYS A 105 -19.62 -13.63 22.12
N ASP A 106 -19.93 -12.62 22.93
CA ASP A 106 -21.19 -12.45 23.61
C ASP A 106 -21.52 -10.98 23.86
N GLN A 107 -22.71 -10.71 24.41
CA GLN A 107 -23.16 -9.36 24.69
C GLN A 107 -22.34 -8.71 25.81
N ASP A 108 -21.90 -9.49 26.81
CA ASP A 108 -21.08 -8.97 27.90
C ASP A 108 -19.73 -8.43 27.44
N GLU A 109 -19.14 -9.03 26.39
CA GLU A 109 -17.93 -8.52 25.79
C GLU A 109 -18.18 -7.21 25.04
N ILE A 110 -19.31 -7.10 24.33
CA ILE A 110 -19.71 -5.86 23.64
C ILE A 110 -19.88 -4.72 24.65
N ASP A 111 -20.60 -4.98 25.75
CA ASP A 111 -20.93 -3.96 26.76
C ASP A 111 -19.69 -3.44 27.50
N ARG A 112 -18.62 -4.24 27.57
CA ARG A 112 -17.33 -3.88 28.20
C ARG A 112 -16.29 -3.33 27.24
N SER A 113 -16.56 -3.37 25.95
CA SER A 113 -15.65 -2.89 24.91
C SER A 113 -15.91 -1.41 24.55
N PRO A 114 -14.94 -0.70 23.95
CA PRO A 114 -15.17 0.62 23.38
C PRO A 114 -16.38 0.60 22.44
N LYS A 115 -17.19 1.67 22.49
CA LYS A 115 -18.40 1.78 21.71
C LYS A 115 -18.09 1.96 20.23
N GLN A 116 -18.48 1.03 19.39
CA GLN A 116 -18.28 1.14 17.93
C GLN A 116 -19.38 2.02 17.30
N THR A 117 -18.96 3.05 16.54
CA THR A 117 -19.88 3.86 15.77
C THR A 117 -20.38 3.05 14.58
N SER A 118 -21.65 2.73 14.55
CA SER A 118 -22.29 1.93 13.51
C SER A 118 -23.72 2.38 13.27
N ASN A 119 -24.20 2.25 12.04
CA ASN A 119 -25.59 2.52 11.67
C ASN A 119 -26.56 1.41 12.11
N ARG A 120 -26.04 0.33 12.68
CA ARG A 120 -26.81 -0.81 13.20
C ARG A 120 -26.33 -1.21 14.59
N PRO A 121 -27.15 -1.89 15.39
CA PRO A 121 -26.71 -2.49 16.65
C PRO A 121 -25.58 -3.50 16.40
N ILE A 122 -24.57 -3.50 17.28
CA ILE A 122 -23.49 -4.49 17.26
C ILE A 122 -24.00 -5.76 17.95
N LEU A 123 -23.73 -6.91 17.36
CA LEU A 123 -24.20 -8.21 17.83
C LEU A 123 -23.00 -9.16 18.05
N PRO A 124 -23.16 -10.20 18.89
CA PRO A 124 -22.18 -11.28 18.97
C PRO A 124 -21.90 -11.88 17.57
N GLY A 125 -20.62 -12.04 17.24
CA GLY A 125 -20.15 -12.44 15.92
C GLY A 125 -19.77 -11.28 14.99
N ASP A 126 -20.06 -10.02 15.35
CA ASP A 126 -19.56 -8.86 14.63
C ASP A 126 -18.06 -8.64 14.93
N ILE A 127 -17.37 -7.91 14.04
CA ILE A 127 -15.94 -7.62 14.19
C ILE A 127 -15.73 -6.61 15.32
N LYS A 128 -14.82 -6.98 16.23
CA LYS A 128 -14.32 -6.10 17.29
C LYS A 128 -13.12 -5.33 16.76
N TYR A 129 -13.16 -4.00 16.81
CA TYR A 129 -12.08 -3.14 16.40
C TYR A 129 -11.30 -2.57 17.58
N LYS A 130 -10.06 -2.15 17.29
CA LYS A 130 -9.16 -1.54 18.25
C LYS A 130 -9.44 -0.04 18.35
N ASP A 131 -9.61 0.43 19.57
CA ASP A 131 -9.52 1.83 19.95
C ASP A 131 -8.04 2.23 19.94
N VAL A 132 -7.65 3.04 18.96
CA VAL A 132 -6.25 3.41 18.74
C VAL A 132 -5.87 4.66 19.52
N ASN A 133 -6.78 5.64 19.59
CA ASN A 133 -6.56 6.89 20.30
C ASN A 133 -6.88 6.80 21.80
N GLY A 134 -7.61 5.76 22.24
CA GLY A 134 -7.93 5.50 23.64
C GLY A 134 -9.07 6.36 24.20
N ASP A 135 -9.95 6.90 23.34
CA ASP A 135 -11.07 7.76 23.75
C ASP A 135 -12.32 6.99 24.16
N GLY A 136 -12.33 5.66 24.02
CA GLY A 136 -13.45 4.77 24.36
C GLY A 136 -14.50 4.64 23.27
N VAL A 137 -14.29 5.21 22.10
CA VAL A 137 -15.21 5.17 20.96
C VAL A 137 -14.47 4.78 19.70
N ILE A 138 -14.93 3.76 18.98
CA ILE A 138 -14.39 3.37 17.68
C ILE A 138 -15.08 4.20 16.58
N ASN A 139 -14.33 5.05 15.91
CA ASN A 139 -14.81 5.95 14.87
C ASN A 139 -13.74 6.20 13.80
N ASP A 140 -13.90 7.25 12.99
CA ASP A 140 -12.93 7.61 11.95
C ASP A 140 -11.56 7.98 12.52
N ASP A 141 -11.45 8.36 13.79
CA ASP A 141 -10.19 8.70 14.43
C ASP A 141 -9.33 7.48 14.74
N ASP A 142 -9.89 6.27 14.66
CA ASP A 142 -9.17 5.00 14.80
C ASP A 142 -8.69 4.42 13.46
N ILE A 143 -8.99 5.08 12.35
CA ILE A 143 -8.54 4.65 11.03
C ILE A 143 -7.03 4.90 10.90
N VAL A 144 -6.26 3.82 10.75
CA VAL A 144 -4.81 3.83 10.67
C VAL A 144 -4.29 3.23 9.37
N PRO A 145 -3.04 3.48 8.98
CA PRO A 145 -2.40 2.77 7.87
C PRO A 145 -2.26 1.28 8.17
N LEU A 146 -2.73 0.42 7.26
CA LEU A 146 -2.79 -1.04 7.45
C LEU A 146 -1.55 -1.80 6.98
N GLY A 147 -0.50 -1.13 6.52
CA GLY A 147 0.70 -1.79 6.03
C GLY A 147 0.61 -2.32 4.59
N TYR A 148 -0.56 -2.27 3.97
CA TYR A 148 -0.79 -2.66 2.57
C TYR A 148 -0.97 -1.43 1.70
N ARG A 149 -0.67 -1.58 0.41
CA ARG A 149 -0.94 -0.57 -0.62
C ARG A 149 -2.01 -1.10 -1.57
N GLU A 150 -2.79 -0.20 -2.15
CA GLU A 150 -3.76 -0.55 -3.19
C GLU A 150 -3.07 -1.07 -4.46
N VAL A 151 -1.84 -0.58 -4.72
CA VAL A 151 -1.02 -1.02 -5.85
C VAL A 151 0.06 -1.99 -5.36
N PRO A 152 0.19 -3.18 -5.96
CA PRO A 152 1.23 -4.13 -5.59
C PRO A 152 2.63 -3.53 -5.65
N GLY A 153 3.40 -3.69 -4.58
CA GLY A 153 4.79 -3.23 -4.52
C GLY A 153 5.79 -4.20 -5.11
N LEU A 154 5.42 -5.47 -5.20
CA LEU A 154 6.19 -6.53 -5.82
C LEU A 154 5.42 -7.08 -7.00
N GLN A 155 6.08 -7.14 -8.14
CA GLN A 155 5.60 -7.82 -9.34
C GLN A 155 6.67 -8.79 -9.80
N TYR A 156 6.31 -10.00 -10.17
CA TYR A 156 7.25 -10.98 -10.65
C TYR A 156 6.66 -11.86 -11.75
N GLY A 157 7.53 -12.39 -12.59
CA GLY A 157 7.19 -13.39 -13.60
C GLY A 157 8.27 -14.44 -13.68
N VAL A 158 7.85 -15.72 -13.76
CA VAL A 158 8.75 -16.87 -13.95
C VAL A 158 8.19 -17.71 -15.08
N GLY A 159 8.94 -17.81 -16.17
CA GLY A 159 8.60 -18.60 -17.34
C GLY A 159 9.58 -19.76 -17.54
N LEU A 160 9.05 -20.96 -17.73
CA LEU A 160 9.79 -22.15 -18.12
C LEU A 160 9.30 -22.65 -19.49
N SER A 161 10.22 -22.89 -20.41
CA SER A 161 9.92 -23.48 -21.71
C SER A 161 10.81 -24.68 -21.95
N ALA A 162 10.25 -25.74 -22.49
CA ALA A 162 10.94 -26.96 -22.86
C ALA A 162 10.58 -27.33 -24.31
N ASN A 163 11.59 -27.50 -25.15
CA ASN A 163 11.43 -27.95 -26.53
C ASN A 163 12.09 -29.33 -26.68
N TRP A 164 11.33 -30.32 -27.14
CA TRP A 164 11.81 -31.66 -27.42
C TRP A 164 11.26 -32.12 -28.75
N ARG A 165 12.13 -32.29 -29.74
CA ARG A 165 11.76 -32.63 -31.12
C ARG A 165 10.68 -31.66 -31.64
N ASN A 166 9.46 -32.18 -31.92
CA ASN A 166 8.31 -31.39 -32.41
C ASN A 166 7.39 -30.93 -31.28
N TRP A 167 7.74 -31.16 -30.00
CA TRP A 167 6.96 -30.76 -28.84
C TRP A 167 7.52 -29.51 -28.20
N ASN A 168 6.63 -28.59 -27.88
CA ASN A 168 6.95 -27.38 -27.11
C ASN A 168 6.00 -27.30 -25.92
N LEU A 169 6.56 -27.13 -24.73
CA LEU A 169 5.80 -26.85 -23.51
C LEU A 169 6.30 -25.54 -22.93
N SER A 170 5.36 -24.62 -22.63
CA SER A 170 5.68 -23.37 -21.93
C SER A 170 4.72 -23.15 -20.79
N VAL A 171 5.26 -22.74 -19.63
CA VAL A 171 4.50 -22.40 -18.43
C VAL A 171 4.98 -21.03 -17.94
N LEU A 172 4.03 -20.18 -17.57
CA LEU A 172 4.28 -18.85 -16.99
C LEU A 172 3.54 -18.72 -15.67
N PHE A 173 4.27 -18.30 -14.66
CA PHE A 173 3.74 -17.86 -13.36
C PHE A 173 4.00 -16.37 -13.21
N GLN A 174 2.99 -15.61 -12.74
CA GLN A 174 3.14 -14.18 -12.47
C GLN A 174 2.30 -13.78 -11.27
N GLY A 175 2.75 -12.76 -10.55
CA GLY A 175 2.07 -12.20 -9.37
C GLY A 175 2.63 -10.82 -9.02
#